data_0247c2c73388b86be4843ee36c6321e0
#
_entry.id   0247c2c73388b86be4843ee36c6321e0
#
_cell.length_a   1.000
_cell.length_b   1.000
_cell.length_c   1.000
_cell.angle_alpha   90.00
_cell.angle_beta   90.00
_cell.angle_gamma   90.00
#
_symmetry.space_group_name_H-M   'P 1'
#
loop_
_entity.id
_entity.type
_entity.pdbx_description
1 polymer ?
#
loop_
_entity_poly.entity_id
_entity_poly.type
_entity_poly.pdbx_seq_one_letter_code
_entity_poly.pdbx_strand_id
1 'polypeptide(L)'
;MASSTMRLSGLISGMDTESIIQQLVSAKQTKVDDAKKAQTKLEWKTTAWKDLNTKLKNLQSKYINNMRFTSAYMKKTTSVSDSTAASIITGENAMNGVQNLRINKLAKTAYMTGGKVSLRDKTDADGEEDLKLNTLTKLSDLSVTGSDGSKKAFAAGTNTKLNISSGDKNVELEITDTTTISDVISKLKEAGLNANFDETQQRFYISAKESGAGNDFSITATGDSEDTANELLKALGVDSASANKIDGQNAQITLNGTDYESNTNVFSINGLTITAMKETSEDIVVTTKDDVDGIYDMIKGFLKDYNSIINEMDKLYNADSASDYEPLTDEEKESMSESEIEKYENKIKDSLLRRDSTVYSISSDLKQIMSGGIEIDGQTYYLSSFGIETLSYFTAAENEKNAYHIAGDPDDSDTSGNADKLKGLIASDPDLVVNFFTRLSQNLYTSMNEHSTAVEGY
;
A
#
# COMPACT_ATOMS: atom_id res chain seq x y z
N MET A 1 32.43 49.88 -12.11
CA MET A 1 33.55 50.83 -11.98
C MET A 1 33.60 51.31 -10.53
N ALA A 2 34.36 50.61 -9.70
CA ALA A 2 34.59 51.01 -8.31
C ALA A 2 35.78 51.97 -8.31
N SER A 3 35.52 53.19 -7.88
CA SER A 3 36.53 54.26 -7.74
C SER A 3 37.52 53.86 -6.64
N SER A 4 38.74 53.47 -7.03
CA SER A 4 39.85 53.32 -6.09
C SER A 4 40.33 54.69 -5.70
N THR A 5 39.92 55.19 -4.54
CA THR A 5 40.55 56.31 -3.88
C THR A 5 41.93 55.87 -3.39
N MET A 6 43.01 56.22 -4.15
CA MET A 6 44.34 56.12 -3.61
C MET A 6 44.43 57.01 -2.37
N ARG A 7 44.53 56.41 -1.20
CA ARG A 7 44.89 57.09 0.04
C ARG A 7 46.43 57.10 0.14
N LEU A 8 47.04 58.26 -0.05
CA LEU A 8 48.40 58.46 0.31
C LEU A 8 48.56 58.43 1.84
N SER A 9 48.86 57.27 2.40
CA SER A 9 49.20 57.08 3.80
C SER A 9 50.72 56.81 3.90
N GLY A 10 51.44 57.52 4.74
CA GLY A 10 52.83 57.17 5.04
C GLY A 10 53.85 58.29 4.86
N LEU A 11 53.48 59.51 4.50
CA LEU A 11 54.47 60.60 4.20
C LEU A 11 55.10 61.27 5.41
N ILE A 12 54.68 60.98 6.67
CA ILE A 12 55.21 61.66 7.87
C ILE A 12 55.79 60.70 8.95
N SER A 13 55.48 59.41 8.95
CA SER A 13 55.92 58.49 10.02
C SER A 13 56.77 57.30 9.58
N GLY A 14 57.00 57.10 8.28
CA GLY A 14 57.80 55.95 7.80
C GLY A 14 57.14 54.57 8.08
N MET A 15 55.97 54.54 8.64
CA MET A 15 55.22 53.26 8.88
C MET A 15 54.22 53.03 7.77
N ASP A 16 54.37 51.94 7.10
CA ASP A 16 53.40 51.45 6.11
C ASP A 16 52.10 50.95 6.82
N THR A 17 51.25 51.92 7.18
CA THR A 17 49.98 51.67 7.87
C THR A 17 49.01 50.85 7.02
N GLU A 18 49.08 50.89 5.69
CA GLU A 18 48.30 50.13 4.76
C GLU A 18 48.64 48.65 4.84
N SER A 19 49.91 48.32 4.84
CA SER A 19 50.39 46.92 5.04
C SER A 19 50.00 46.36 6.39
N ILE A 20 50.09 47.18 7.47
CA ILE A 20 49.63 46.73 8.81
C ILE A 20 48.12 46.47 8.85
N ILE A 21 47.32 47.35 8.24
CA ILE A 21 45.87 47.15 8.15
C ILE A 21 45.54 45.90 7.34
N GLN A 22 46.20 45.68 6.18
CA GLN A 22 46.00 44.46 5.37
C GLN A 22 46.39 43.20 6.14
N GLN A 23 47.51 43.20 6.87
CA GLN A 23 47.92 42.08 7.73
C GLN A 23 46.89 41.79 8.86
N LEU A 24 46.34 42.84 9.49
CA LEU A 24 45.32 42.68 10.52
C LEU A 24 44.01 42.16 9.95
N VAL A 25 43.60 42.64 8.77
CA VAL A 25 42.39 42.14 8.06
C VAL A 25 42.59 40.67 7.66
N SER A 26 43.75 40.33 7.08
CA SER A 26 44.09 38.96 6.70
C SER A 26 44.08 38.02 7.93
N ALA A 27 44.69 38.44 9.06
CA ALA A 27 44.70 37.68 10.29
C ALA A 27 43.29 37.49 10.89
N LYS A 28 42.38 38.45 10.69
CA LYS A 28 40.97 38.32 11.10
C LYS A 28 40.21 37.42 10.15
N GLN A 29 40.46 37.54 8.84
CA GLN A 29 39.84 36.66 7.82
C GLN A 29 40.20 35.21 8.06
N THR A 30 41.47 34.88 8.30
CA THR A 30 41.91 33.51 8.64
C THR A 30 41.10 32.92 9.81
N LYS A 31 40.89 33.73 10.88
CA LYS A 31 40.07 33.26 12.02
C LYS A 31 38.62 33.02 11.66
N VAL A 32 38.03 33.81 10.75
CA VAL A 32 36.67 33.60 10.24
C VAL A 32 36.62 32.33 9.40
N ASP A 33 37.62 32.10 8.56
CA ASP A 33 37.68 30.92 7.69
C ASP A 33 37.88 29.64 8.52
N ASP A 34 38.74 29.66 9.55
CA ASP A 34 38.91 28.55 10.48
C ASP A 34 37.60 28.21 11.20
N ALA A 35 36.85 29.24 11.64
CA ALA A 35 35.56 29.04 12.28
C ALA A 35 34.51 28.44 11.31
N LYS A 36 34.47 28.90 10.05
CA LYS A 36 33.62 28.35 9.00
C LYS A 36 33.99 26.91 8.67
N LYS A 37 35.28 26.60 8.52
CA LYS A 37 35.78 25.25 8.29
C LYS A 37 35.40 24.30 9.44
N ALA A 38 35.53 24.75 10.67
CA ALA A 38 35.12 23.99 11.85
C ALA A 38 33.60 23.74 11.88
N GLN A 39 32.79 24.77 11.55
CA GLN A 39 31.33 24.63 11.43
C GLN A 39 30.97 23.64 10.34
N THR A 40 31.52 23.75 9.14
CA THR A 40 31.27 22.82 8.03
C THR A 40 31.60 21.38 8.42
N LYS A 41 32.71 21.16 9.09
CA LYS A 41 33.14 19.84 9.59
C LYS A 41 32.14 19.26 10.60
N LEU A 42 31.61 20.10 11.49
CA LEU A 42 30.59 19.71 12.46
C LEU A 42 29.25 19.37 11.78
N GLU A 43 28.84 20.18 10.79
CA GLU A 43 27.62 19.92 10.01
C GLU A 43 27.71 18.59 9.25
N TRP A 44 28.85 18.31 8.60
CA TRP A 44 29.08 17.03 7.92
C TRP A 44 29.09 15.86 8.91
N LYS A 45 29.73 16.02 10.09
CA LYS A 45 29.71 14.98 11.14
C LYS A 45 28.28 14.72 11.63
N THR A 46 27.51 15.77 11.85
CA THR A 46 26.10 15.66 12.25
C THR A 46 25.27 14.95 11.17
N THR A 47 25.52 15.23 9.88
CA THR A 47 24.84 14.54 8.77
C THR A 47 25.19 13.05 8.75
N ALA A 48 26.48 12.70 8.86
CA ALA A 48 26.92 11.31 8.89
C ALA A 48 26.27 10.52 10.05
N TRP A 49 26.13 11.16 11.22
CA TRP A 49 25.40 10.56 12.35
C TRP A 49 23.91 10.38 12.09
N LYS A 50 23.25 11.38 11.49
CA LYS A 50 21.83 11.29 11.14
C LYS A 50 21.57 10.16 10.15
N ASP A 51 22.44 10.01 9.16
CA ASP A 51 22.31 8.96 8.14
C ASP A 51 22.47 7.57 8.75
N LEU A 52 23.46 7.39 9.60
CA LEU A 52 23.67 6.12 10.32
C LEU A 52 22.49 5.81 11.26
N ASN A 53 22.02 6.80 12.05
CA ASN A 53 20.87 6.65 12.93
C ASN A 53 19.59 6.31 12.15
N THR A 54 19.39 6.91 10.98
CA THR A 54 18.25 6.59 10.11
C THR A 54 18.28 5.13 9.68
N LYS A 55 19.46 4.59 9.31
CA LYS A 55 19.60 3.18 8.93
C LYS A 55 19.33 2.24 10.12
N LEU A 56 19.83 2.57 11.30
CA LEU A 56 19.55 1.83 12.53
C LEU A 56 18.04 1.83 12.87
N LYS A 57 17.39 2.99 12.82
CA LYS A 57 15.94 3.09 13.02
C LYS A 57 15.12 2.32 11.98
N ASN A 58 15.58 2.30 10.73
CA ASN A 58 14.95 1.51 9.68
C ASN A 58 15.08 0.01 9.95
N LEU A 59 16.25 -0.48 10.36
CA LEU A 59 16.44 -1.87 10.75
C LEU A 59 15.49 -2.25 11.91
N GLN A 60 15.42 -1.39 12.93
CA GLN A 60 14.54 -1.58 14.07
C GLN A 60 13.07 -1.61 13.67
N SER A 61 12.61 -0.64 12.90
CA SER A 61 11.19 -0.50 12.52
C SER A 61 10.73 -1.55 11.53
N LYS A 62 11.58 -1.91 10.56
CA LYS A 62 11.24 -2.84 9.47
C LYS A 62 11.25 -4.30 9.92
N TYR A 63 12.17 -4.66 10.81
CA TYR A 63 12.38 -6.05 11.23
C TYR A 63 12.26 -6.25 12.73
N ILE A 64 13.11 -5.64 13.54
CA ILE A 64 13.31 -5.99 14.95
C ILE A 64 12.02 -5.79 15.76
N ASN A 65 11.28 -4.69 15.53
CA ASN A 65 10.02 -4.42 16.22
C ASN A 65 8.98 -5.53 16.06
N ASN A 66 8.96 -6.20 14.93
CA ASN A 66 8.02 -7.29 14.65
C ASN A 66 8.60 -8.65 15.04
N MET A 67 9.87 -8.91 14.71
CA MET A 67 10.52 -10.19 14.91
C MET A 67 10.66 -10.60 16.40
N ARG A 68 10.52 -9.69 17.33
CA ARG A 68 10.47 -9.99 18.78
C ARG A 68 9.14 -10.62 19.24
N PHE A 69 8.15 -10.75 18.36
CA PHE A 69 6.87 -11.38 18.63
C PHE A 69 6.70 -12.65 17.81
N THR A 70 6.09 -13.67 18.39
CA THR A 70 5.81 -14.93 17.72
C THR A 70 4.90 -14.78 16.50
N SER A 71 4.00 -13.78 16.50
CA SER A 71 3.10 -13.49 15.38
C SER A 71 3.84 -13.19 14.07
N ALA A 72 5.05 -12.66 14.11
CA ALA A 72 5.85 -12.41 12.90
C ALA A 72 6.22 -13.70 12.14
N TYR A 73 6.23 -14.83 12.85
CA TYR A 73 6.58 -16.15 12.32
C TYR A 73 5.38 -17.06 12.08
N MET A 74 4.17 -16.62 12.49
CA MET A 74 2.92 -17.34 12.24
C MET A 74 2.38 -17.04 10.83
N LYS A 75 3.29 -16.98 9.86
CA LYS A 75 2.92 -16.75 8.46
C LYS A 75 2.42 -18.04 7.85
N LYS A 76 1.33 -17.93 7.12
CA LYS A 76 0.71 -19.02 6.39
C LYS A 76 0.60 -18.65 4.92
N THR A 77 0.67 -19.65 4.07
CA THR A 77 0.42 -19.50 2.64
C THR A 77 -0.60 -20.50 2.18
N THR A 78 -1.44 -20.12 1.23
CA THR A 78 -2.46 -20.99 0.65
C THR A 78 -2.28 -21.03 -0.85
N SER A 79 -2.17 -22.23 -1.39
CA SER A 79 -2.17 -22.49 -2.83
C SER A 79 -3.52 -23.04 -3.27
N VAL A 80 -3.94 -22.68 -4.47
CA VAL A 80 -5.18 -23.13 -5.11
C VAL A 80 -4.82 -23.83 -6.41
N SER A 81 -5.42 -25.00 -6.66
CA SER A 81 -5.15 -25.78 -7.88
C SER A 81 -5.63 -25.09 -9.16
N ASP A 82 -6.63 -24.20 -9.07
CA ASP A 82 -7.10 -23.35 -10.15
C ASP A 82 -7.17 -21.88 -9.67
N SER A 83 -6.11 -21.14 -9.89
CA SER A 83 -6.00 -19.72 -9.57
C SER A 83 -6.89 -18.81 -10.43
N THR A 84 -7.48 -19.33 -11.52
CA THR A 84 -8.43 -18.58 -12.34
C THR A 84 -9.85 -18.64 -11.76
N ALA A 85 -10.14 -19.65 -10.94
CA ALA A 85 -11.44 -19.85 -10.30
C ALA A 85 -11.54 -19.16 -8.94
N ALA A 86 -10.47 -19.19 -8.15
CA ALA A 86 -10.45 -18.57 -6.82
C ALA A 86 -9.11 -17.90 -6.50
N SER A 87 -9.18 -16.77 -5.77
CA SER A 87 -8.05 -16.14 -5.10
C SER A 87 -8.24 -16.23 -3.60
N ILE A 88 -7.18 -16.54 -2.86
CA ILE A 88 -7.25 -16.71 -1.40
C ILE A 88 -6.20 -15.86 -0.73
N ILE A 89 -6.64 -15.07 0.26
CA ILE A 89 -5.77 -14.37 1.20
C ILE A 89 -5.75 -15.20 2.49
N THR A 90 -4.54 -15.55 2.93
CA THR A 90 -4.34 -16.38 4.12
C THR A 90 -4.12 -15.49 5.33
N GLY A 91 -4.98 -15.61 6.34
CA GLY A 91 -4.81 -14.95 7.63
C GLY A 91 -3.94 -15.78 8.58
N GLU A 92 -3.44 -15.15 9.62
CA GLU A 92 -2.57 -15.78 10.64
C GLU A 92 -3.24 -16.97 11.35
N ASN A 93 -4.55 -16.93 11.52
CA ASN A 93 -5.32 -17.97 12.18
C ASN A 93 -5.80 -19.10 11.23
N ALA A 94 -5.37 -19.10 9.97
CA ALA A 94 -5.71 -20.16 9.04
C ALA A 94 -5.12 -21.49 9.50
N MET A 95 -5.89 -22.57 9.41
CA MET A 95 -5.42 -23.90 9.79
C MET A 95 -4.69 -24.57 8.61
N ASN A 96 -3.55 -25.19 8.90
CA ASN A 96 -2.86 -26.03 7.92
C ASN A 96 -3.73 -27.20 7.51
N GLY A 97 -3.77 -27.49 6.22
CA GLY A 97 -4.54 -28.62 5.71
C GLY A 97 -4.86 -28.48 4.22
N VAL A 98 -5.45 -29.56 3.72
CA VAL A 98 -5.96 -29.65 2.34
C VAL A 98 -7.48 -29.60 2.40
N GLN A 99 -8.08 -28.70 1.65
CA GLN A 99 -9.52 -28.48 1.59
C GLN A 99 -10.01 -28.58 0.14
N ASN A 100 -11.23 -29.04 -0.03
CA ASN A 100 -11.91 -29.09 -1.32
C ASN A 100 -12.90 -27.92 -1.41
N LEU A 101 -12.73 -27.08 -2.42
CA LEU A 101 -13.56 -25.92 -2.69
C LEU A 101 -14.30 -26.10 -4.02
N ARG A 102 -15.61 -25.90 -4.02
CA ARG A 102 -16.43 -25.76 -5.23
C ARG A 102 -17.09 -24.41 -5.24
N ILE A 103 -17.06 -23.71 -6.37
CA ILE A 103 -17.78 -22.46 -6.57
C ILE A 103 -19.03 -22.78 -7.36
N ASN A 104 -20.19 -22.80 -6.66
CA ASN A 104 -21.46 -23.22 -7.22
C ASN A 104 -22.13 -22.08 -7.99
N LYS A 105 -22.06 -20.84 -7.45
CA LYS A 105 -22.65 -19.63 -8.05
C LYS A 105 -21.83 -18.42 -7.71
N LEU A 106 -21.78 -17.47 -8.63
CA LEU A 106 -21.25 -16.13 -8.36
C LEU A 106 -22.38 -15.17 -7.95
N ALA A 107 -22.05 -14.18 -7.13
CA ALA A 107 -22.96 -13.10 -6.81
C ALA A 107 -23.26 -12.28 -8.07
N LYS A 108 -24.52 -11.89 -8.24
CA LYS A 108 -24.96 -10.99 -9.30
C LYS A 108 -25.61 -9.76 -8.70
N THR A 109 -25.33 -8.62 -9.32
CA THR A 109 -26.04 -7.38 -9.04
C THR A 109 -27.33 -7.34 -9.84
N ALA A 110 -28.43 -6.98 -9.20
CA ALA A 110 -29.70 -6.79 -9.91
C ALA A 110 -29.56 -5.66 -10.93
N TYR A 111 -30.03 -5.89 -12.14
CA TYR A 111 -29.95 -4.96 -13.26
C TYR A 111 -31.18 -5.02 -14.13
N MET A 112 -31.68 -3.85 -14.60
CA MET A 112 -32.80 -3.76 -15.51
C MET A 112 -32.44 -2.87 -16.71
N THR A 113 -32.59 -3.41 -17.91
CA THR A 113 -32.65 -2.62 -19.14
C THR A 113 -34.11 -2.44 -19.51
N GLY A 114 -34.61 -1.23 -19.40
CA GLY A 114 -36.00 -0.91 -19.72
C GLY A 114 -36.37 -1.14 -21.19
N GLY A 115 -37.63 -1.32 -21.45
CA GLY A 115 -38.22 -1.26 -22.79
C GLY A 115 -38.04 0.12 -23.44
N LYS A 116 -38.30 0.20 -24.72
CA LYS A 116 -38.22 1.49 -25.46
C LYS A 116 -39.38 2.39 -25.07
N VAL A 117 -39.07 3.56 -24.52
CA VAL A 117 -40.04 4.63 -24.24
C VAL A 117 -40.31 5.42 -25.53
N SER A 118 -41.54 5.79 -25.74
CA SER A 118 -41.95 6.55 -26.92
C SER A 118 -42.85 7.74 -26.53
N LEU A 119 -42.83 8.79 -27.32
CA LEU A 119 -43.77 9.90 -27.18
C LEU A 119 -45.13 9.54 -27.75
N ARG A 120 -46.20 10.15 -27.21
CA ARG A 120 -47.52 10.16 -27.82
C ARG A 120 -47.52 10.83 -29.17
N ASP A 121 -48.55 10.59 -29.94
CA ASP A 121 -48.76 11.30 -31.18
C ASP A 121 -49.01 12.80 -30.89
N LYS A 122 -48.51 13.65 -31.78
CA LYS A 122 -48.71 15.09 -31.69
C LYS A 122 -50.18 15.43 -31.85
N THR A 123 -50.65 16.39 -31.08
CA THR A 123 -52.03 16.91 -31.19
C THR A 123 -52.00 18.37 -31.60
N ASP A 124 -53.15 18.90 -32.06
CA ASP A 124 -53.29 20.33 -32.45
C ASP A 124 -52.97 21.27 -31.24
N ALA A 125 -53.08 20.78 -30.03
CA ALA A 125 -52.73 21.54 -28.81
C ALA A 125 -51.22 21.76 -28.60
N ASP A 126 -50.38 20.98 -29.28
CA ASP A 126 -48.90 21.05 -29.14
C ASP A 126 -48.29 22.18 -30.01
N GLY A 127 -49.08 22.82 -30.86
CA GLY A 127 -48.60 23.89 -31.72
C GLY A 127 -47.62 23.42 -32.81
N GLU A 128 -46.63 24.26 -33.16
CA GLU A 128 -45.59 23.94 -34.13
C GLU A 128 -44.38 23.23 -33.52
N GLU A 129 -44.22 23.24 -32.19
CA GLU A 129 -43.05 22.61 -31.50
C GLU A 129 -43.16 21.10 -31.55
N ASP A 130 -42.06 20.45 -31.92
CA ASP A 130 -41.97 19.00 -31.85
C ASP A 130 -41.65 18.52 -30.41
N LEU A 131 -42.42 17.55 -29.95
CA LEU A 131 -42.12 16.86 -28.69
C LEU A 131 -40.77 16.17 -28.80
N LYS A 132 -39.87 16.41 -27.83
CA LYS A 132 -38.55 15.75 -27.74
C LYS A 132 -38.49 14.89 -26.53
N LEU A 133 -38.09 13.63 -26.71
CA LEU A 133 -37.89 12.71 -25.59
C LEU A 133 -36.54 12.95 -24.93
N ASN A 134 -36.59 13.48 -23.73
CA ASN A 134 -35.44 13.73 -22.88
C ASN A 134 -35.82 13.59 -21.41
N THR A 135 -34.90 13.83 -20.49
CA THR A 135 -35.15 13.71 -19.05
C THR A 135 -36.19 14.70 -18.49
N LEU A 136 -36.46 15.79 -19.17
CA LEU A 136 -37.48 16.80 -18.81
C LEU A 136 -38.86 16.49 -19.37
N THR A 137 -39.00 15.44 -20.20
CA THR A 137 -40.29 15.03 -20.78
C THR A 137 -41.24 14.62 -19.66
N LYS A 138 -42.44 15.17 -19.68
CA LYS A 138 -43.51 14.80 -18.75
C LYS A 138 -44.03 13.39 -19.06
N LEU A 139 -44.41 12.67 -18.00
CA LEU A 139 -44.95 11.32 -18.18
C LEU A 139 -46.28 11.33 -18.99
N SER A 140 -47.05 12.40 -18.90
CA SER A 140 -48.28 12.60 -19.75
C SER A 140 -48.02 12.73 -21.25
N ASP A 141 -46.75 13.03 -21.64
CA ASP A 141 -46.35 13.08 -23.05
C ASP A 141 -45.82 11.72 -23.57
N LEU A 142 -45.71 10.72 -22.68
CA LEU A 142 -45.31 9.36 -23.07
C LEU A 142 -46.48 8.60 -23.68
N SER A 143 -46.20 7.68 -24.58
CA SER A 143 -47.22 6.82 -25.18
C SER A 143 -47.34 5.47 -24.48
N VAL A 144 -48.55 5.00 -24.40
CA VAL A 144 -48.88 3.61 -24.10
C VAL A 144 -49.42 2.96 -25.37
N THR A 145 -48.80 1.83 -25.78
CA THR A 145 -49.28 1.08 -26.93
C THR A 145 -50.45 0.18 -26.50
N GLY A 146 -51.63 0.40 -27.08
CA GLY A 146 -52.79 -0.43 -26.88
C GLY A 146 -52.65 -1.82 -27.51
N SER A 147 -53.52 -2.76 -27.15
CA SER A 147 -53.54 -4.11 -27.72
C SER A 147 -53.83 -4.16 -29.24
N ASP A 148 -54.41 -3.08 -29.78
CA ASP A 148 -54.69 -2.87 -31.20
C ASP A 148 -53.50 -2.19 -31.94
N GLY A 149 -52.40 -1.91 -31.26
CA GLY A 149 -51.22 -1.22 -31.79
C GLY A 149 -51.36 0.31 -31.82
N SER A 150 -52.46 0.87 -31.33
CA SER A 150 -52.65 2.33 -31.23
C SER A 150 -51.74 2.91 -30.13
N LYS A 151 -51.20 4.12 -30.38
CA LYS A 151 -50.44 4.88 -29.40
C LYS A 151 -51.35 5.96 -28.78
N LYS A 152 -51.64 5.79 -27.48
CA LYS A 152 -52.34 6.81 -26.72
C LYS A 152 -51.41 7.49 -25.70
N ALA A 153 -51.71 8.72 -25.33
CA ALA A 153 -51.00 9.37 -24.23
C ALA A 153 -51.23 8.63 -22.91
N PHE A 154 -50.22 8.53 -22.11
CA PHE A 154 -50.40 8.09 -20.73
C PHE A 154 -51.19 9.14 -19.96
N ALA A 155 -52.20 8.69 -19.23
CA ALA A 155 -53.04 9.56 -18.39
C ALA A 155 -52.89 9.12 -16.93
N ALA A 156 -52.33 9.96 -16.10
CA ALA A 156 -52.30 9.70 -14.67
C ALA A 156 -53.71 9.80 -14.06
N GLY A 157 -54.11 8.81 -13.30
CA GLY A 157 -55.31 8.88 -12.46
C GLY A 157 -55.00 9.68 -11.18
N THR A 158 -56.05 9.96 -10.41
CA THR A 158 -55.93 10.78 -9.19
C THR A 158 -55.02 10.17 -8.11
N ASN A 159 -54.87 8.85 -8.08
CA ASN A 159 -54.07 8.11 -7.06
C ASN A 159 -52.95 7.29 -7.69
N THR A 160 -52.42 7.71 -8.84
CA THR A 160 -51.36 6.95 -9.52
C THR A 160 -50.03 7.19 -8.85
N LYS A 161 -49.35 6.10 -8.41
CA LYS A 161 -48.04 6.13 -7.78
C LYS A 161 -47.11 5.08 -8.36
N LEU A 162 -45.82 5.43 -8.42
CA LEU A 162 -44.76 4.51 -8.70
C LEU A 162 -44.11 4.11 -7.37
N ASN A 163 -44.05 2.80 -7.08
CA ASN A 163 -43.48 2.25 -5.86
C ASN A 163 -42.16 1.55 -6.20
N ILE A 164 -41.10 1.94 -5.54
CA ILE A 164 -39.73 1.45 -5.75
C ILE A 164 -39.26 0.83 -4.46
N SER A 165 -38.89 -0.44 -4.50
CA SER A 165 -38.34 -1.18 -3.36
C SER A 165 -36.94 -1.67 -3.71
N SER A 166 -35.96 -1.45 -2.81
CA SER A 166 -34.58 -1.90 -2.97
C SER A 166 -33.95 -2.18 -1.61
N GLY A 167 -33.65 -3.44 -1.32
CA GLY A 167 -33.25 -3.86 0.01
C GLY A 167 -34.32 -3.46 1.04
N ASP A 168 -33.91 -2.76 2.09
CA ASP A 168 -34.81 -2.29 3.16
C ASP A 168 -35.51 -0.94 2.83
N LYS A 169 -35.25 -0.33 1.66
CA LYS A 169 -35.80 0.94 1.27
C LYS A 169 -37.05 0.78 0.42
N ASN A 170 -38.08 1.53 0.79
CA ASN A 170 -39.32 1.68 0.00
C ASN A 170 -39.57 3.16 -0.24
N VAL A 171 -39.68 3.55 -1.49
CA VAL A 171 -39.88 4.93 -1.94
C VAL A 171 -41.08 5.01 -2.85
N GLU A 172 -41.94 5.98 -2.66
CA GLU A 172 -43.11 6.27 -3.51
C GLU A 172 -42.91 7.58 -4.28
N LEU A 173 -43.31 7.59 -5.53
CA LEU A 173 -43.47 8.77 -6.34
C LEU A 173 -44.94 8.93 -6.75
N GLU A 174 -45.60 9.98 -6.30
CA GLU A 174 -46.92 10.35 -6.73
C GLU A 174 -46.84 10.94 -8.14
N ILE A 175 -47.63 10.43 -9.07
CA ILE A 175 -47.60 10.82 -10.46
C ILE A 175 -48.69 11.89 -10.73
N THR A 176 -48.22 13.04 -11.17
CA THR A 176 -49.05 14.18 -11.52
C THR A 176 -48.84 14.59 -12.97
N ASP A 177 -49.63 15.51 -13.49
CA ASP A 177 -49.51 16.05 -14.87
C ASP A 177 -48.18 16.76 -15.13
N THR A 178 -47.42 17.08 -14.06
CA THR A 178 -46.10 17.73 -14.17
C THR A 178 -44.92 16.80 -13.91
N THR A 179 -45.18 15.55 -13.52
CA THR A 179 -44.12 14.57 -13.21
C THR A 179 -43.32 14.25 -14.49
N THR A 180 -41.99 14.30 -14.38
CA THR A 180 -41.05 14.12 -15.49
C THR A 180 -40.25 12.83 -15.36
N ILE A 181 -39.57 12.43 -16.44
CA ILE A 181 -38.57 11.33 -16.41
C ILE A 181 -37.49 11.60 -15.36
N SER A 182 -37.06 12.88 -15.21
CA SER A 182 -36.07 13.29 -14.19
C SER A 182 -36.55 13.02 -12.75
N ASP A 183 -37.84 13.18 -12.46
CA ASP A 183 -38.42 12.89 -11.16
C ASP A 183 -38.38 11.40 -10.86
N VAL A 184 -38.66 10.56 -11.86
CA VAL A 184 -38.53 9.10 -11.75
C VAL A 184 -37.07 8.69 -11.44
N ILE A 185 -36.08 9.24 -12.17
CA ILE A 185 -34.68 9.00 -11.96
C ILE A 185 -34.26 9.40 -10.53
N SER A 186 -34.74 10.54 -10.07
CA SER A 186 -34.45 11.06 -8.72
C SER A 186 -34.99 10.13 -7.65
N LYS A 187 -36.18 9.59 -7.83
CA LYS A 187 -36.81 8.63 -6.90
C LYS A 187 -36.12 7.27 -6.91
N LEU A 188 -35.69 6.78 -8.07
CA LEU A 188 -34.86 5.57 -8.16
C LEU A 188 -33.54 5.73 -7.39
N LYS A 189 -32.90 6.89 -7.52
CA LYS A 189 -31.67 7.20 -6.77
C LYS A 189 -31.93 7.34 -5.25
N GLU A 190 -33.05 7.92 -4.85
CA GLU A 190 -33.49 8.01 -3.45
C GLU A 190 -33.69 6.61 -2.85
N ALA A 191 -34.23 5.68 -3.63
CA ALA A 191 -34.35 4.26 -3.25
C ALA A 191 -32.99 3.53 -3.15
N GLY A 192 -31.88 4.20 -3.46
CA GLY A 192 -30.55 3.63 -3.38
C GLY A 192 -30.05 2.96 -4.65
N LEU A 193 -30.77 3.08 -5.75
CA LEU A 193 -30.41 2.50 -7.05
C LEU A 193 -29.49 3.44 -7.85
N ASN A 194 -28.76 2.88 -8.79
CA ASN A 194 -28.20 3.63 -9.91
C ASN A 194 -29.27 3.68 -10.99
N ALA A 195 -29.54 4.85 -11.53
CA ALA A 195 -30.56 5.02 -12.58
C ALA A 195 -30.13 6.08 -13.58
N ASN A 196 -30.34 5.80 -14.85
CA ASN A 196 -30.12 6.70 -15.94
C ASN A 196 -31.22 6.48 -17.04
N PHE A 197 -31.57 7.52 -17.76
CA PHE A 197 -32.35 7.44 -18.96
C PHE A 197 -31.46 7.83 -20.17
N ASP A 198 -31.27 6.90 -21.07
CA ASP A 198 -30.52 7.16 -22.32
C ASP A 198 -31.47 7.72 -23.35
N GLU A 199 -31.30 9.00 -23.66
CA GLU A 199 -32.15 9.73 -24.64
C GLU A 199 -31.94 9.21 -26.06
N THR A 200 -30.77 8.66 -26.38
CA THR A 200 -30.47 8.10 -27.70
C THR A 200 -31.14 6.73 -27.86
N GLN A 201 -31.06 5.88 -26.88
CA GLN A 201 -31.65 4.54 -26.86
C GLN A 201 -33.12 4.57 -26.40
N GLN A 202 -33.53 5.67 -25.78
CA GLN A 202 -34.90 5.90 -25.27
C GLN A 202 -35.27 4.83 -24.20
N ARG A 203 -34.37 4.52 -23.27
CA ARG A 203 -34.54 3.45 -22.28
C ARG A 203 -34.02 3.87 -20.92
N PHE A 204 -34.64 3.32 -19.89
CA PHE A 204 -34.07 3.34 -18.55
C PHE A 204 -33.02 2.23 -18.36
N TYR A 205 -31.94 2.57 -17.71
CA TYR A 205 -30.91 1.63 -17.19
C TYR A 205 -30.87 1.79 -15.70
N ILE A 206 -31.22 0.70 -14.98
CA ILE A 206 -31.40 0.71 -13.52
C ILE A 206 -30.58 -0.44 -12.96
N SER A 207 -29.83 -0.22 -11.87
CA SER A 207 -29.13 -1.30 -11.18
C SER A 207 -29.11 -1.08 -9.67
N ALA A 208 -29.06 -2.17 -8.93
CA ALA A 208 -28.67 -2.11 -7.53
C ALA A 208 -27.22 -1.63 -7.40
N LYS A 209 -26.80 -1.11 -6.25
CA LYS A 209 -25.42 -0.70 -5.99
C LYS A 209 -24.53 -1.88 -5.61
N GLU A 210 -25.12 -2.88 -4.97
CA GLU A 210 -24.42 -4.05 -4.45
C GLU A 210 -25.03 -5.32 -5.04
N SER A 211 -24.24 -6.39 -5.05
CA SER A 211 -24.70 -7.73 -5.45
C SER A 211 -25.47 -8.42 -4.32
N GLY A 212 -26.09 -9.54 -4.66
CA GLY A 212 -26.80 -10.38 -3.72
C GLY A 212 -28.32 -10.30 -3.83
N ALA A 213 -28.99 -11.39 -3.47
CA ALA A 213 -30.45 -11.48 -3.55
C ALA A 213 -31.15 -10.49 -2.61
N GLY A 214 -30.56 -10.19 -1.45
CA GLY A 214 -31.09 -9.20 -0.51
C GLY A 214 -31.01 -7.75 -1.00
N ASN A 215 -30.21 -7.49 -2.03
CA ASN A 215 -30.06 -6.16 -2.66
C ASN A 215 -30.82 -6.05 -3.99
N ASP A 216 -31.72 -7.00 -4.26
CA ASP A 216 -32.60 -6.90 -5.44
C ASP A 216 -33.58 -5.74 -5.30
N PHE A 217 -34.16 -5.34 -6.40
CA PHE A 217 -35.14 -4.25 -6.43
C PHE A 217 -36.39 -4.65 -7.20
N SER A 218 -37.49 -4.01 -6.87
CA SER A 218 -38.73 -4.09 -7.61
C SER A 218 -39.28 -2.69 -7.91
N ILE A 219 -39.94 -2.56 -9.05
CA ILE A 219 -40.64 -1.37 -9.46
C ILE A 219 -42.07 -1.80 -9.76
N THR A 220 -43.02 -1.26 -9.02
CA THR A 220 -44.43 -1.55 -9.14
C THR A 220 -45.22 -0.23 -9.24
N ALA A 221 -46.43 -0.28 -9.66
CA ALA A 221 -47.32 0.88 -9.69
C ALA A 221 -48.64 0.58 -9.00
N THR A 222 -49.26 1.62 -8.46
CA THR A 222 -50.65 1.62 -7.99
C THR A 222 -51.42 2.74 -8.69
N GLY A 223 -52.71 2.60 -8.83
CA GLY A 223 -53.53 3.62 -9.50
C GLY A 223 -55.00 3.41 -9.19
N ASP A 224 -55.88 4.23 -9.78
CA ASP A 224 -57.34 4.15 -9.63
C ASP A 224 -57.88 2.81 -10.15
N SER A 225 -57.15 2.14 -11.04
CA SER A 225 -57.39 0.80 -11.54
C SER A 225 -56.08 0.06 -11.78
N GLU A 226 -56.13 -1.26 -11.91
CA GLU A 226 -54.99 -2.10 -12.31
C GLU A 226 -54.49 -1.72 -13.71
N ASP A 227 -55.39 -1.34 -14.60
CA ASP A 227 -55.03 -0.90 -15.96
C ASP A 227 -54.18 0.40 -15.92
N THR A 228 -54.55 1.39 -15.09
CA THR A 228 -53.80 2.63 -14.94
C THR A 228 -52.40 2.38 -14.39
N ALA A 229 -52.28 1.50 -13.41
CA ALA A 229 -50.98 1.09 -12.84
C ALA A 229 -50.10 0.40 -13.89
N ASN A 230 -50.65 -0.53 -14.65
CA ASN A 230 -49.93 -1.21 -15.73
C ASN A 230 -49.55 -0.28 -16.89
N GLU A 231 -50.38 0.70 -17.21
CA GLU A 231 -50.07 1.72 -18.23
C GLU A 231 -48.89 2.60 -17.82
N LEU A 232 -48.74 2.96 -16.54
CA LEU A 232 -47.60 3.70 -16.06
C LEU A 232 -46.28 2.88 -16.25
N LEU A 233 -46.28 1.61 -15.86
CA LEU A 233 -45.10 0.75 -16.04
C LEU A 233 -44.75 0.59 -17.53
N LYS A 234 -45.74 0.45 -18.42
CA LYS A 234 -45.56 0.36 -19.87
C LYS A 234 -45.04 1.67 -20.46
N ALA A 235 -45.58 2.83 -20.04
CA ALA A 235 -45.12 4.14 -20.48
C ALA A 235 -43.65 4.37 -20.15
N LEU A 236 -43.22 3.92 -18.99
CA LEU A 236 -41.83 3.99 -18.55
C LEU A 236 -40.95 2.85 -19.13
N GLY A 237 -41.53 1.85 -19.76
CA GLY A 237 -40.83 0.67 -20.27
C GLY A 237 -40.20 -0.17 -19.15
N VAL A 238 -40.75 -0.15 -17.95
CA VAL A 238 -40.26 -0.95 -16.80
C VAL A 238 -41.16 -2.12 -16.45
N ASP A 239 -42.16 -2.39 -17.27
CA ASP A 239 -43.03 -3.56 -17.15
C ASP A 239 -42.30 -4.85 -17.52
N SER A 240 -42.77 -5.98 -16.98
CA SER A 240 -42.13 -7.30 -17.16
C SER A 240 -42.14 -7.84 -18.58
N ALA A 241 -42.98 -7.27 -19.48
CA ALA A 241 -43.04 -7.71 -20.87
C ALA A 241 -42.02 -6.97 -21.76
N SER A 242 -41.70 -5.71 -21.44
CA SER A 242 -40.82 -4.86 -22.25
C SER A 242 -39.40 -4.70 -21.64
N ALA A 243 -39.25 -4.79 -20.32
CA ALA A 243 -37.98 -4.70 -19.63
C ALA A 243 -37.28 -6.06 -19.54
N ASN A 244 -35.98 -6.04 -19.64
CA ASN A 244 -35.12 -7.19 -19.32
C ASN A 244 -34.48 -6.98 -17.95
N LYS A 245 -34.93 -7.74 -16.93
CA LYS A 245 -34.39 -7.70 -15.57
C LYS A 245 -33.55 -8.93 -15.30
N ILE A 246 -32.41 -8.71 -14.70
CA ILE A 246 -31.55 -9.73 -14.09
C ILE A 246 -31.67 -9.55 -12.58
N ASP A 247 -32.13 -10.60 -11.91
CA ASP A 247 -32.29 -10.56 -10.45
C ASP A 247 -30.95 -10.61 -9.72
N GLY A 248 -30.89 -10.01 -8.54
CA GLY A 248 -29.78 -10.14 -7.62
C GLY A 248 -29.59 -11.58 -7.14
N GLN A 249 -28.37 -12.05 -7.07
CA GLN A 249 -28.05 -13.44 -6.70
C GLN A 249 -26.89 -13.45 -5.71
N ASN A 250 -27.02 -14.26 -4.65
CA ASN A 250 -25.92 -14.56 -3.74
C ASN A 250 -24.89 -15.46 -4.42
N ALA A 251 -23.62 -15.27 -4.06
CA ALA A 251 -22.61 -16.28 -4.32
C ALA A 251 -22.81 -17.46 -3.39
N GLN A 252 -22.47 -18.64 -3.89
CA GLN A 252 -22.51 -19.89 -3.12
C GLN A 252 -21.25 -20.70 -3.41
N ILE A 253 -20.59 -21.14 -2.33
CA ILE A 253 -19.46 -22.07 -2.40
C ILE A 253 -19.74 -23.27 -1.50
N THR A 254 -19.15 -24.41 -1.84
CA THR A 254 -19.07 -25.59 -0.96
C THR A 254 -17.61 -25.78 -0.56
N LEU A 255 -17.33 -25.72 0.76
CA LEU A 255 -15.98 -25.96 1.30
C LEU A 255 -16.04 -27.22 2.20
N ASN A 256 -15.27 -28.24 1.84
CA ASN A 256 -15.27 -29.54 2.53
C ASN A 256 -16.69 -30.14 2.72
N GLY A 257 -17.55 -29.99 1.72
CA GLY A 257 -18.95 -30.52 1.76
C GLY A 257 -19.92 -29.63 2.54
N THR A 258 -19.52 -28.47 3.03
CA THR A 258 -20.40 -27.51 3.69
C THR A 258 -20.62 -26.29 2.79
N ASP A 259 -21.90 -25.92 2.62
CA ASP A 259 -22.29 -24.78 1.78
C ASP A 259 -22.24 -23.47 2.55
N TYR A 260 -21.72 -22.46 1.91
CA TYR A 260 -21.67 -21.08 2.39
C TYR A 260 -22.24 -20.14 1.35
N GLU A 261 -22.97 -19.14 1.83
CA GLU A 261 -23.52 -18.08 1.00
C GLU A 261 -22.97 -16.70 1.39
N SER A 262 -22.84 -15.82 0.41
CA SER A 262 -22.48 -14.43 0.58
C SER A 262 -23.20 -13.57 -0.45
N ASN A 263 -23.55 -12.35 -0.08
CA ASN A 263 -24.07 -11.36 -1.01
C ASN A 263 -23.01 -10.83 -2.00
N THR A 264 -21.74 -11.13 -1.73
CA THR A 264 -20.60 -10.80 -2.61
C THR A 264 -19.87 -12.09 -3.00
N ASN A 265 -18.86 -11.98 -3.89
CA ASN A 265 -17.98 -13.09 -4.24
C ASN A 265 -16.88 -13.36 -3.21
N VAL A 266 -16.93 -12.72 -2.03
CA VAL A 266 -15.92 -12.83 -0.98
C VAL A 266 -16.47 -13.56 0.23
N PHE A 267 -15.73 -14.57 0.71
CA PHE A 267 -16.05 -15.39 1.87
C PHE A 267 -14.92 -15.35 2.89
N SER A 268 -15.22 -15.04 4.12
CA SER A 268 -14.29 -15.12 5.25
C SER A 268 -14.59 -16.37 6.08
N ILE A 269 -13.74 -17.40 5.97
CA ILE A 269 -13.97 -18.69 6.61
C ILE A 269 -12.67 -19.18 7.24
N ASN A 270 -12.67 -19.37 8.55
CA ASN A 270 -11.57 -19.98 9.31
C ASN A 270 -10.18 -19.42 8.95
N GLY A 271 -10.05 -18.08 8.94
CA GLY A 271 -8.81 -17.40 8.65
C GLY A 271 -8.45 -17.29 7.15
N LEU A 272 -9.29 -17.81 6.26
CA LEU A 272 -9.15 -17.64 4.82
C LEU A 272 -10.14 -16.60 4.32
N THR A 273 -9.67 -15.67 3.47
CA THR A 273 -10.55 -14.82 2.66
C THR A 273 -10.53 -15.33 1.24
N ILE A 274 -11.61 -16.01 0.86
CA ILE A 274 -11.77 -16.64 -0.45
C ILE A 274 -12.54 -15.69 -1.36
N THR A 275 -11.97 -15.31 -2.50
CA THR A 275 -12.65 -14.57 -3.56
C THR A 275 -12.96 -15.51 -4.71
N ALA A 276 -14.26 -15.80 -4.91
CA ALA A 276 -14.74 -16.59 -6.03
C ALA A 276 -14.72 -15.75 -7.32
N MET A 277 -14.09 -16.27 -8.39
CA MET A 277 -13.93 -15.55 -9.66
C MET A 277 -14.64 -16.25 -10.81
N LYS A 278 -14.84 -17.57 -10.72
CA LYS A 278 -15.46 -18.38 -11.76
C LYS A 278 -16.14 -19.59 -11.13
N GLU A 279 -17.32 -19.97 -11.63
CA GLU A 279 -18.00 -21.20 -11.24
C GLU A 279 -17.21 -22.42 -11.67
N THR A 280 -17.19 -23.46 -10.82
CA THR A 280 -16.45 -24.71 -11.08
C THR A 280 -17.40 -25.89 -11.16
N SER A 281 -17.16 -26.80 -12.09
CA SER A 281 -17.94 -28.05 -12.24
C SER A 281 -17.47 -29.12 -11.26
N GLU A 282 -16.21 -29.05 -10.83
CA GLU A 282 -15.54 -29.99 -9.93
C GLU A 282 -14.89 -29.25 -8.77
N ASP A 283 -14.49 -30.00 -7.75
CA ASP A 283 -13.78 -29.44 -6.62
C ASP A 283 -12.36 -29.02 -7.02
N ILE A 284 -11.95 -27.83 -6.59
CA ILE A 284 -10.57 -27.37 -6.65
C ILE A 284 -9.92 -27.58 -5.28
N VAL A 285 -8.63 -27.87 -5.28
CA VAL A 285 -7.88 -28.15 -4.05
C VAL A 285 -7.27 -26.85 -3.52
N VAL A 286 -7.51 -26.62 -2.25
CA VAL A 286 -6.96 -25.48 -1.49
C VAL A 286 -6.03 -26.05 -0.42
N THR A 287 -4.73 -25.72 -0.50
CA THR A 287 -3.72 -26.22 0.45
C THR A 287 -3.15 -25.07 1.25
N THR A 288 -3.38 -25.06 2.56
CA THR A 288 -2.80 -24.11 3.52
C THR A 288 -1.67 -24.77 4.28
N LYS A 289 -0.53 -24.11 4.35
CA LYS A 289 0.67 -24.54 5.07
C LYS A 289 1.42 -23.36 5.67
N ASP A 290 2.37 -23.63 6.56
CA ASP A 290 3.27 -22.61 7.05
C ASP A 290 4.09 -22.02 5.89
N ASP A 291 4.24 -20.70 5.90
CA ASP A 291 4.98 -19.96 4.86
C ASP A 291 6.48 -19.97 5.18
N VAL A 292 7.10 -21.12 4.92
CA VAL A 292 8.54 -21.31 5.11
C VAL A 292 9.36 -20.26 4.35
N ASP A 293 8.96 -19.98 3.11
CA ASP A 293 9.66 -19.01 2.26
C ASP A 293 9.51 -17.58 2.80
N GLY A 294 8.32 -17.20 3.25
CA GLY A 294 8.09 -15.87 3.83
C GLY A 294 8.80 -15.65 5.17
N ILE A 295 8.96 -16.68 5.99
CA ILE A 295 9.77 -16.62 7.24
C ILE A 295 11.25 -16.52 6.87
N TYR A 296 11.72 -17.36 5.95
CA TYR A 296 13.09 -17.33 5.45
C TYR A 296 13.46 -15.95 4.88
N ASP A 297 12.63 -15.40 4.01
CA ASP A 297 12.86 -14.08 3.40
C ASP A 297 12.89 -12.94 4.42
N MET A 298 12.06 -13.03 5.47
CA MET A 298 12.10 -12.06 6.57
C MET A 298 13.44 -12.10 7.30
N ILE A 299 13.95 -13.29 7.65
CA ILE A 299 15.23 -13.46 8.32
C ILE A 299 16.37 -13.01 7.39
N LYS A 300 16.35 -13.42 6.12
CA LYS A 300 17.33 -13.01 5.10
C LYS A 300 17.36 -11.49 4.93
N GLY A 301 16.19 -10.85 4.83
CA GLY A 301 16.08 -9.40 4.73
C GLY A 301 16.64 -8.68 5.96
N PHE A 302 16.37 -9.19 7.15
CA PHE A 302 16.95 -8.67 8.39
C PHE A 302 18.48 -8.76 8.38
N LEU A 303 19.05 -9.93 8.04
CA LEU A 303 20.49 -10.12 7.97
C LEU A 303 21.15 -9.21 6.93
N LYS A 304 20.52 -9.03 5.75
CA LYS A 304 21.00 -8.12 4.72
C LYS A 304 21.12 -6.69 5.21
N ASP A 305 20.06 -6.16 5.84
CA ASP A 305 20.07 -4.79 6.35
C ASP A 305 21.05 -4.65 7.53
N TYR A 306 21.13 -5.66 8.42
CA TYR A 306 22.13 -5.74 9.50
C TYR A 306 23.56 -5.70 8.93
N ASN A 307 23.89 -6.57 7.98
CA ASN A 307 25.23 -6.63 7.37
C ASN A 307 25.62 -5.29 6.73
N SER A 308 24.69 -4.64 6.03
CA SER A 308 24.93 -3.32 5.43
C SER A 308 25.33 -2.28 6.48
N ILE A 309 24.64 -2.27 7.61
CA ILE A 309 24.91 -1.32 8.70
C ILE A 309 26.24 -1.64 9.40
N ILE A 310 26.49 -2.90 9.72
CA ILE A 310 27.74 -3.31 10.39
C ILE A 310 28.95 -3.03 9.49
N ASN A 311 28.88 -3.35 8.21
CA ASN A 311 29.95 -3.07 7.25
C ASN A 311 30.22 -1.57 7.12
N GLU A 312 29.17 -0.75 7.12
CA GLU A 312 29.31 0.71 7.08
C GLU A 312 29.93 1.24 8.38
N MET A 313 29.49 0.77 9.55
CA MET A 313 30.06 1.16 10.84
C MET A 313 31.55 0.78 10.94
N ASP A 314 31.92 -0.41 10.48
CA ASP A 314 33.32 -0.86 10.44
C ASP A 314 34.14 0.01 9.48
N LYS A 315 33.62 0.34 8.31
CA LYS A 315 34.27 1.24 7.36
C LYS A 315 34.47 2.64 7.94
N LEU A 316 33.43 3.22 8.54
CA LEU A 316 33.50 4.54 9.16
C LEU A 316 34.48 4.59 10.33
N TYR A 317 34.44 3.59 11.22
CA TYR A 317 35.31 3.50 12.38
C TYR A 317 36.79 3.30 12.01
N ASN A 318 37.08 2.49 10.98
CA ASN A 318 38.42 2.16 10.50
C ASN A 318 38.90 3.02 9.36
N ALA A 319 38.17 4.09 9.00
CA ALA A 319 38.54 4.98 7.91
C ALA A 319 39.96 5.55 8.06
N ASP A 320 40.58 5.87 6.95
CA ASP A 320 41.88 6.53 6.93
C ASP A 320 41.83 7.90 7.61
N SER A 321 42.97 8.35 8.13
CA SER A 321 43.06 9.69 8.72
C SER A 321 43.05 10.78 7.63
N ALA A 322 42.27 11.82 7.84
CA ALA A 322 42.26 13.03 7.02
C ALA A 322 42.65 14.28 7.85
N SER A 323 43.57 14.10 8.83
CA SER A 323 44.02 15.20 9.71
C SER A 323 44.65 16.37 8.95
N ASP A 324 45.21 16.10 7.77
CA ASP A 324 45.89 17.09 6.94
C ASP A 324 44.93 17.78 5.95
N TYR A 325 43.61 17.47 6.03
CA TYR A 325 42.60 18.03 5.16
C TYR A 325 41.61 18.86 5.99
N GLU A 326 41.32 20.07 5.49
CA GLU A 326 40.33 20.96 6.08
C GLU A 326 39.26 21.30 5.00
N PRO A 327 37.98 21.53 5.37
CA PRO A 327 36.98 22.00 4.39
C PRO A 327 37.47 23.19 3.59
N LEU A 328 37.18 23.20 2.31
CA LEU A 328 37.58 24.27 1.41
C LEU A 328 36.73 25.52 1.65
N THR A 329 37.39 26.69 1.62
CA THR A 329 36.71 27.98 1.53
C THR A 329 36.12 28.20 0.13
N ASP A 330 35.22 29.16 -0.01
CA ASP A 330 34.62 29.49 -1.31
C ASP A 330 35.68 29.93 -2.32
N GLU A 331 36.71 30.67 -1.86
CA GLU A 331 37.83 31.09 -2.69
C GLU A 331 38.71 29.90 -3.13
N GLU A 332 38.96 28.94 -2.25
CA GLU A 332 39.71 27.72 -2.57
C GLU A 332 38.95 26.88 -3.62
N LYS A 333 37.62 26.83 -3.54
CA LYS A 333 36.76 26.12 -4.50
C LYS A 333 36.73 26.74 -5.89
N GLU A 334 36.83 28.07 -5.99
CA GLU A 334 36.84 28.79 -7.29
C GLU A 334 37.97 28.33 -8.21
N SER A 335 39.08 27.84 -7.65
CA SER A 335 40.25 27.37 -8.41
C SER A 335 40.21 25.88 -8.77
N MET A 336 39.17 25.16 -8.37
CA MET A 336 39.06 23.69 -8.52
C MET A 336 37.82 23.31 -9.36
N SER A 337 37.88 22.17 -10.03
CA SER A 337 36.70 21.58 -10.66
C SER A 337 35.80 20.91 -9.61
N GLU A 338 34.50 20.78 -9.92
CA GLU A 338 33.54 20.11 -9.03
C GLU A 338 33.99 18.69 -8.62
N SER A 339 34.59 17.95 -9.56
CA SER A 339 35.11 16.59 -9.29
C SER A 339 36.32 16.61 -8.34
N GLU A 340 37.17 17.62 -8.41
CA GLU A 340 38.30 17.77 -7.48
C GLU A 340 37.82 18.17 -6.10
N ILE A 341 36.88 19.10 -6.00
CA ILE A 341 36.23 19.50 -4.74
C ILE A 341 35.60 18.28 -4.07
N GLU A 342 34.81 17.52 -4.82
CA GLU A 342 34.12 16.31 -4.30
C GLU A 342 35.13 15.29 -3.77
N LYS A 343 36.15 14.97 -4.54
CA LYS A 343 37.23 14.03 -4.12
C LYS A 343 37.97 14.49 -2.88
N TYR A 344 38.25 15.78 -2.81
CA TYR A 344 38.95 16.38 -1.67
C TYR A 344 38.05 16.33 -0.41
N GLU A 345 36.81 16.82 -0.51
CA GLU A 345 35.89 16.88 0.60
C GLU A 345 35.46 15.48 1.07
N ASN A 346 35.33 14.50 0.17
CA ASN A 346 34.99 13.11 0.54
C ASN A 346 36.05 12.46 1.44
N LYS A 347 37.35 12.80 1.25
CA LYS A 347 38.39 12.33 2.19
C LYS A 347 38.14 12.79 3.61
N ILE A 348 37.67 14.03 3.77
CA ILE A 348 37.33 14.55 5.10
C ILE A 348 36.07 13.88 5.62
N LYS A 349 35.02 13.82 4.80
CA LYS A 349 33.69 13.23 5.17
C LYS A 349 33.83 11.77 5.59
N ASP A 350 34.60 10.98 4.85
CA ASP A 350 34.83 9.56 5.14
C ASP A 350 35.53 9.35 6.49
N SER A 351 36.35 10.33 6.93
CA SER A 351 37.12 10.24 8.19
C SER A 351 36.39 10.77 9.43
N LEU A 352 35.20 11.39 9.29
CA LEU A 352 34.52 12.13 10.36
C LEU A 352 34.18 11.28 11.59
N LEU A 353 33.85 10.01 11.35
CA LEU A 353 33.50 9.03 12.40
C LEU A 353 34.64 8.04 12.68
N ARG A 354 35.84 8.32 12.20
CA ARG A 354 37.03 7.53 12.48
C ARG A 354 37.32 7.52 13.98
N ARG A 355 37.42 6.28 14.54
CA ARG A 355 37.66 6.04 15.98
C ARG A 355 36.62 6.69 16.89
N ASP A 356 35.39 6.92 16.37
CA ASP A 356 34.29 7.45 17.14
C ASP A 356 33.83 6.40 18.18
N SER A 357 33.82 6.77 19.46
CA SER A 357 33.49 5.86 20.54
C SER A 357 32.06 5.36 20.54
N THR A 358 31.13 6.17 20.04
CA THR A 358 29.70 5.79 19.96
C THR A 358 29.48 4.79 18.82
N VAL A 359 30.09 5.00 17.65
CA VAL A 359 30.08 4.00 16.55
C VAL A 359 30.66 2.68 17.04
N TYR A 360 31.78 2.72 17.76
CA TYR A 360 32.39 1.52 18.33
C TYR A 360 31.46 0.79 19.30
N SER A 361 30.87 1.52 20.25
CA SER A 361 29.99 0.92 21.27
C SER A 361 28.80 0.23 20.62
N ILE A 362 28.06 0.94 19.72
CA ILE A 362 26.90 0.38 19.03
C ILE A 362 27.29 -0.85 18.19
N SER A 363 28.36 -0.73 17.38
CA SER A 363 28.83 -1.84 16.54
C SER A 363 29.25 -3.05 17.38
N SER A 364 29.97 -2.82 18.49
CA SER A 364 30.43 -3.89 19.40
C SER A 364 29.25 -4.61 20.05
N ASP A 365 28.27 -3.88 20.56
CA ASP A 365 27.12 -4.46 21.25
C ASP A 365 26.23 -5.26 20.27
N LEU A 366 25.99 -4.73 19.06
CA LEU A 366 25.25 -5.46 18.01
C LEU A 366 25.98 -6.76 17.62
N LYS A 367 27.29 -6.72 17.43
CA LYS A 367 28.10 -7.91 17.12
C LYS A 367 28.10 -8.92 18.27
N GLN A 368 28.19 -8.45 19.50
CA GLN A 368 28.15 -9.31 20.68
C GLN A 368 26.81 -10.04 20.81
N ILE A 369 25.68 -9.32 20.56
CA ILE A 369 24.35 -9.93 20.60
C ILE A 369 24.19 -10.96 19.48
N MET A 370 24.62 -10.63 18.25
CA MET A 370 24.48 -11.53 17.11
C MET A 370 25.36 -12.77 17.21
N SER A 371 26.54 -12.67 17.82
CA SER A 371 27.44 -13.81 18.07
C SER A 371 27.10 -14.57 19.35
N GLY A 372 26.24 -13.99 20.21
CA GLY A 372 25.87 -14.55 21.48
C GLY A 372 24.99 -15.80 21.38
N GLY A 373 25.13 -16.69 22.36
CA GLY A 373 24.27 -17.86 22.51
C GLY A 373 22.95 -17.50 23.16
N ILE A 374 21.88 -18.17 22.73
CA ILE A 374 20.53 -18.07 23.29
C ILE A 374 20.14 -19.41 23.87
N GLU A 375 19.82 -19.42 25.18
CA GLU A 375 19.38 -20.63 25.87
C GLU A 375 17.90 -20.89 25.61
N ILE A 376 17.58 -22.08 25.09
CA ILE A 376 16.23 -22.58 24.84
C ILE A 376 16.14 -23.99 25.40
N ASP A 377 15.24 -24.22 26.31
CA ASP A 377 15.00 -25.52 26.97
C ASP A 377 16.28 -26.20 27.55
N GLY A 378 17.20 -25.40 28.12
CA GLY A 378 18.43 -25.86 28.71
C GLY A 378 19.57 -26.13 27.73
N GLN A 379 19.38 -25.83 26.44
CA GLN A 379 20.40 -25.90 25.40
C GLN A 379 20.71 -24.52 24.85
N THR A 380 22.00 -24.24 24.60
CA THR A 380 22.42 -22.97 23.99
C THR A 380 22.53 -23.12 22.48
N TYR A 381 21.86 -22.23 21.78
CA TYR A 381 21.86 -22.13 20.30
C TYR A 381 22.53 -20.83 19.86
N TYR A 382 23.16 -20.88 18.70
CA TYR A 382 23.81 -19.76 18.02
C TYR A 382 23.23 -19.59 16.60
N LEU A 383 23.51 -18.49 15.94
CA LEU A 383 23.14 -18.33 14.52
C LEU A 383 23.70 -19.48 13.66
N SER A 384 24.90 -19.96 13.95
CA SER A 384 25.51 -21.13 13.29
C SER A 384 24.69 -22.43 13.45
N SER A 385 23.90 -22.54 14.53
CA SER A 385 22.97 -23.66 14.72
C SER A 385 21.92 -23.71 13.61
N PHE A 386 21.62 -22.57 12.98
CA PHE A 386 20.67 -22.40 11.89
C PHE A 386 21.34 -22.29 10.50
N GLY A 387 22.66 -22.54 10.40
CA GLY A 387 23.41 -22.39 9.15
C GLY A 387 23.63 -20.92 8.75
N ILE A 388 23.65 -20.02 9.75
CA ILE A 388 23.93 -18.59 9.54
C ILE A 388 25.27 -18.29 10.16
N GLU A 389 26.28 -18.01 9.35
CA GLU A 389 27.67 -17.87 9.78
C GLU A 389 28.35 -16.69 9.10
N THR A 390 29.41 -16.19 9.70
CA THR A 390 30.32 -15.25 9.02
C THR A 390 31.28 -16.03 8.14
N LEU A 391 31.77 -15.41 7.08
CA LEU A 391 32.82 -15.98 6.26
C LEU A 391 34.12 -16.14 7.07
N SER A 392 35.00 -17.02 6.60
CA SER A 392 36.32 -17.20 7.23
C SER A 392 37.07 -15.85 7.24
N TYR A 393 37.60 -15.48 8.38
CA TYR A 393 38.39 -14.26 8.56
C TYR A 393 39.52 -14.08 7.55
N PHE A 394 40.05 -15.19 7.04
CA PHE A 394 41.16 -15.18 6.04
C PHE A 394 40.70 -15.02 4.60
N THR A 395 39.44 -15.29 4.31
CA THR A 395 38.86 -15.25 2.94
C THR A 395 37.88 -14.10 2.74
N ALA A 396 37.27 -13.60 3.81
CA ALA A 396 36.34 -12.49 3.75
C ALA A 396 37.03 -11.19 3.35
N ALA A 397 36.37 -10.38 2.55
CA ALA A 397 36.78 -9.00 2.30
C ALA A 397 36.84 -8.21 3.61
N GLU A 398 37.69 -7.17 3.65
CA GLU A 398 37.93 -6.39 4.88
C GLU A 398 36.66 -5.91 5.57
N ASN A 399 35.68 -5.46 4.79
CA ASN A 399 34.41 -4.92 5.28
C ASN A 399 33.28 -5.99 5.36
N GLU A 400 33.57 -7.27 5.18
CA GLU A 400 32.61 -8.37 5.26
C GLU A 400 32.88 -9.38 6.37
N LYS A 401 33.94 -9.16 7.14
CA LYS A 401 34.37 -10.08 8.22
C LYS A 401 33.33 -10.31 9.31
N ASN A 402 32.40 -9.37 9.47
CA ASN A 402 31.33 -9.43 10.46
C ASN A 402 29.92 -9.58 9.83
N ALA A 403 29.85 -9.78 8.52
CA ALA A 403 28.61 -10.03 7.80
C ALA A 403 28.19 -11.50 7.95
N TYR A 404 26.90 -11.74 8.19
CA TYR A 404 26.33 -13.07 8.29
C TYR A 404 25.77 -13.52 6.93
N HIS A 405 26.07 -14.74 6.57
CA HIS A 405 25.68 -15.42 5.36
C HIS A 405 24.80 -16.63 5.71
N ILE A 406 23.79 -16.91 4.89
CA ILE A 406 22.93 -18.09 5.08
C ILE A 406 23.45 -19.20 4.18
N ALA A 407 23.81 -20.35 4.77
CA ALA A 407 24.23 -21.52 4.02
C ALA A 407 23.13 -21.98 3.06
N GLY A 408 23.48 -22.15 1.77
CA GLY A 408 22.55 -22.58 0.75
C GLY A 408 21.68 -21.46 0.15
N ASP A 409 21.90 -20.20 0.51
CA ASP A 409 21.21 -19.07 -0.15
C ASP A 409 21.63 -18.96 -1.61
N PRO A 410 20.68 -19.12 -2.58
CA PRO A 410 21.01 -19.07 -4.00
C PRO A 410 21.50 -17.71 -4.49
N ASP A 411 21.20 -16.65 -3.75
CA ASP A 411 21.61 -15.28 -4.08
C ASP A 411 22.99 -14.92 -3.51
N ASP A 412 23.60 -15.81 -2.72
CA ASP A 412 24.90 -15.63 -2.10
C ASP A 412 25.93 -16.57 -2.74
N SER A 413 26.82 -16.02 -3.57
CA SER A 413 27.84 -16.81 -4.29
C SER A 413 28.80 -17.57 -3.37
N ASP A 414 29.03 -17.08 -2.15
CA ASP A 414 29.99 -17.67 -1.20
C ASP A 414 29.42 -18.90 -0.48
N THR A 415 28.08 -18.97 -0.34
CA THR A 415 27.42 -20.01 0.46
C THR A 415 26.37 -20.82 -0.29
N SER A 416 26.05 -20.48 -1.53
CA SER A 416 24.99 -21.11 -2.34
C SER A 416 25.18 -22.63 -2.56
N GLY A 417 26.42 -23.12 -2.50
CA GLY A 417 26.73 -24.55 -2.62
C GLY A 417 26.51 -25.37 -1.34
N ASN A 418 26.21 -24.75 -0.23
CA ASN A 418 25.97 -25.39 1.06
C ASN A 418 24.52 -25.88 1.19
N ALA A 419 24.26 -26.76 2.16
CA ALA A 419 22.89 -27.18 2.48
C ALA A 419 22.15 -26.06 3.22
N ASP A 420 20.95 -25.73 2.76
CA ASP A 420 20.07 -24.75 3.39
C ASP A 420 19.45 -25.30 4.68
N LYS A 421 20.18 -25.12 5.77
CA LYS A 421 19.79 -25.59 7.10
C LYS A 421 18.66 -24.73 7.71
N LEU A 422 18.67 -23.41 7.46
CA LEU A 422 17.65 -22.51 7.98
C LEU A 422 16.27 -22.89 7.46
N LYS A 423 16.13 -23.04 6.15
CA LYS A 423 14.88 -23.41 5.51
C LYS A 423 14.39 -24.78 5.96
N GLY A 424 15.33 -25.74 6.11
CA GLY A 424 15.04 -27.05 6.68
C GLY A 424 14.49 -26.98 8.11
N LEU A 425 15.06 -26.15 8.97
CA LEU A 425 14.60 -25.99 10.37
C LEU A 425 13.27 -25.23 10.46
N ILE A 426 13.03 -24.20 9.63
CA ILE A 426 11.73 -23.52 9.58
C ILE A 426 10.61 -24.53 9.26
N ALA A 427 10.88 -25.52 8.40
CA ALA A 427 9.90 -26.53 8.03
C ALA A 427 9.75 -27.65 9.07
N SER A 428 10.84 -28.09 9.73
CA SER A 428 10.87 -29.27 10.59
C SER A 428 10.73 -28.97 12.09
N ASP A 429 11.21 -27.81 12.54
CA ASP A 429 11.18 -27.36 13.93
C ASP A 429 10.95 -25.84 14.01
N PRO A 430 9.77 -25.37 13.59
CA PRO A 430 9.44 -23.95 13.58
C PRO A 430 9.50 -23.32 14.97
N ASP A 431 9.17 -24.05 16.02
CA ASP A 431 9.17 -23.54 17.39
C ASP A 431 10.58 -23.15 17.85
N LEU A 432 11.59 -23.94 17.50
CA LEU A 432 12.99 -23.63 17.78
C LEU A 432 13.41 -22.33 17.07
N VAL A 433 13.06 -22.19 15.79
CA VAL A 433 13.35 -20.99 14.98
C VAL A 433 12.67 -19.74 15.57
N VAL A 434 11.39 -19.86 15.90
CA VAL A 434 10.60 -18.78 16.51
C VAL A 434 11.20 -18.36 17.84
N ASN A 435 11.48 -19.31 18.73
CA ASN A 435 12.04 -19.02 20.07
C ASN A 435 13.41 -18.34 19.97
N PHE A 436 14.26 -18.81 19.06
CA PHE A 436 15.59 -18.23 18.87
C PHE A 436 15.52 -16.79 18.35
N PHE A 437 14.87 -16.58 17.22
CA PHE A 437 14.84 -15.26 16.57
C PHE A 437 14.01 -14.23 17.36
N THR A 438 12.98 -14.65 18.07
CA THR A 438 12.22 -13.77 18.98
C THR A 438 13.13 -13.23 20.10
N ARG A 439 13.91 -14.11 20.75
CA ARG A 439 14.84 -13.71 21.83
C ARG A 439 16.00 -12.88 21.29
N LEU A 440 16.58 -13.27 20.14
CA LEU A 440 17.62 -12.50 19.48
C LEU A 440 17.14 -11.08 19.18
N SER A 441 15.96 -10.96 18.58
CA SER A 441 15.35 -9.66 18.24
C SER A 441 15.00 -8.85 19.49
N GLN A 442 14.58 -9.48 20.58
CA GLN A 442 14.34 -8.79 21.85
C GLN A 442 15.64 -8.21 22.44
N ASN A 443 16.76 -8.95 22.38
CA ASN A 443 18.06 -8.48 22.84
C ASN A 443 18.55 -7.29 21.99
N LEU A 444 18.41 -7.38 20.67
CA LEU A 444 18.73 -6.27 19.75
C LEU A 444 17.86 -5.05 20.02
N TYR A 445 16.55 -5.24 20.21
CA TYR A 445 15.63 -4.15 20.54
C TYR A 445 16.01 -3.41 21.80
N THR A 446 16.38 -4.14 22.87
CA THR A 446 16.78 -3.56 24.15
C THR A 446 18.05 -2.73 23.98
N SER A 447 19.10 -3.30 23.37
CA SER A 447 20.36 -2.59 23.11
C SER A 447 20.19 -1.36 22.24
N MET A 448 19.40 -1.44 21.16
CA MET A 448 19.18 -0.30 20.29
C MET A 448 18.41 0.83 20.97
N ASN A 449 17.48 0.53 21.86
CA ASN A 449 16.78 1.55 22.65
C ASN A 449 17.71 2.23 23.66
N GLU A 450 18.62 1.48 24.31
CA GLU A 450 19.62 2.06 25.23
C GLU A 450 20.53 3.04 24.49
N HIS A 451 20.97 2.69 23.27
CA HIS A 451 21.78 3.59 22.45
C HIS A 451 20.98 4.79 21.89
N SER A 452 19.69 4.62 21.56
CA SER A 452 18.85 5.72 21.07
C SER A 452 18.68 6.82 22.12
N THR A 453 18.48 6.45 23.38
CA THR A 453 18.38 7.44 24.48
C THR A 453 19.69 8.16 24.75
N ALA A 454 20.83 7.54 24.47
CA ALA A 454 22.14 8.17 24.59
C ALA A 454 22.43 9.19 23.47
N VAL A 455 21.88 8.99 22.27
CA VAL A 455 22.09 9.87 21.11
C VAL A 455 21.15 11.10 21.13
N GLU A 456 19.97 10.99 21.74
CA GLU A 456 19.04 12.13 21.89
C GLU A 456 19.52 13.17 22.93
N GLY A 457 20.58 12.89 23.65
CA GLY A 457 21.18 13.78 24.65
C GLY A 457 22.31 14.69 24.12
N TYR A 458 22.59 14.72 22.80
CA TYR A 458 23.60 15.58 22.17
C TYR A 458 22.99 16.66 21.30
#